data_45ad200b8496e39b8ec4fe0de3f2e0cc
#
_entry.id   45ad200b8496e39b8ec4fe0de3f2e0cc
#
_cell.length_a   1.000
_cell.length_b   1.000
_cell.length_c   1.000
_cell.angle_alpha   90.00
_cell.angle_beta   90.00
_cell.angle_gamma   90.00
#
_symmetry.space_group_name_H-M   'P 1'
#
loop_
_entity.id
_entity.type
_entity.pdbx_description
1 polymer ?
#
loop_
_entity_poly.entity_id
_entity_poly.type
_entity_poly.pdbx_seq_one_letter_code
_entity_poly.pdbx_strand_id
1 'polypeptide(L)'
;MTTPFHMAIVIPARDEQELLSRCLRSVQNARLMLPSHVTSDLIVVADQSTDDTYQVAWDFVQGNGTVVESQAGCVGAARALGVRRALERYRGPRNRCWLANTDADCHVPATWLQDQLAFANTGYSATAGIVDVDSFAEHEPFVSDRFRLAYLIHADGTHPHVHGANLGVRADAYLQAGGWQNLYTAEDHDLWRRLQRGRHKHISVASLCVLTSGRKAGRAPLGFAGTLAAYNGAA
;
A
#
# COMPACT_ATOMS: atom_id res chain seq x y z
N MET A 1 -26.05 -1.41 -17.83
CA MET A 1 -25.39 -1.96 -16.63
C MET A 1 -24.01 -1.32 -16.50
N THR A 2 -23.67 -0.78 -15.34
CA THR A 2 -22.34 -0.19 -15.11
C THR A 2 -21.30 -1.31 -14.98
N THR A 3 -20.17 -1.18 -15.66
CA THR A 3 -19.03 -2.12 -15.52
C THR A 3 -18.60 -2.20 -14.05
N PRO A 4 -18.49 -3.39 -13.45
CA PRO A 4 -18.02 -3.54 -12.08
C PRO A 4 -16.57 -3.07 -11.93
N PHE A 5 -16.16 -2.77 -10.68
CA PHE A 5 -14.77 -2.45 -10.38
C PHE A 5 -13.87 -3.69 -10.48
N HIS A 6 -12.61 -3.43 -10.81
CA HIS A 6 -11.50 -4.34 -10.66
C HIS A 6 -10.52 -3.78 -9.63
N MET A 7 -10.14 -4.59 -8.65
CA MET A 7 -9.19 -4.22 -7.58
C MET A 7 -7.82 -4.81 -7.92
N ALA A 8 -6.87 -3.97 -8.33
CA ALA A 8 -5.50 -4.37 -8.59
C ALA A 8 -4.63 -4.06 -7.36
N ILE A 9 -4.13 -5.09 -6.70
CA ILE A 9 -3.31 -4.97 -5.50
C ILE A 9 -1.84 -4.98 -5.91
N VAL A 10 -1.05 -4.00 -5.47
CA VAL A 10 0.37 -3.86 -5.76
C VAL A 10 1.18 -3.85 -4.47
N ILE A 11 2.15 -4.77 -4.38
CA ILE A 11 3.01 -4.97 -3.21
C ILE A 11 4.47 -4.93 -3.67
N PRO A 12 5.22 -3.85 -3.41
CA PRO A 12 6.68 -3.87 -3.55
C PRO A 12 7.27 -4.67 -2.38
N ALA A 13 8.26 -5.52 -2.67
CA ALA A 13 8.94 -6.34 -1.70
C ALA A 13 10.45 -6.32 -1.94
N ARG A 14 11.23 -6.07 -0.89
CA ARG A 14 12.70 -6.13 -0.92
C ARG A 14 13.21 -6.73 0.38
N ASP A 15 13.87 -7.90 0.30
CA ASP A 15 14.37 -8.65 1.45
C ASP A 15 13.32 -8.84 2.56
N GLU A 16 12.13 -9.39 2.17
CA GLU A 16 10.95 -9.54 3.02
C GLU A 16 10.52 -11.01 3.19
N GLN A 17 11.42 -11.97 3.01
CA GLN A 17 11.11 -13.41 3.11
C GLN A 17 10.37 -13.78 4.40
N GLU A 18 10.63 -13.07 5.52
CA GLU A 18 10.03 -13.37 6.83
C GLU A 18 8.58 -12.89 6.96
N LEU A 19 8.27 -11.69 6.41
CA LEU A 19 6.98 -11.03 6.64
C LEU A 19 6.02 -11.14 5.45
N LEU A 20 6.54 -11.35 4.23
CA LEU A 20 5.74 -11.35 3.01
C LEU A 20 4.62 -12.38 3.04
N SER A 21 4.83 -13.60 3.56
CA SER A 21 3.78 -14.61 3.67
C SER A 21 2.60 -14.16 4.53
N ARG A 22 2.86 -13.41 5.61
CA ARG A 22 1.83 -12.84 6.48
C ARG A 22 1.02 -11.78 5.72
N CYS A 23 1.71 -10.89 5.02
CA CYS A 23 1.09 -9.86 4.18
C CYS A 23 0.18 -10.50 3.12
N LEU A 24 0.70 -11.42 2.34
CA LEU A 24 -0.02 -12.08 1.25
C LEU A 24 -1.26 -12.82 1.72
N ARG A 25 -1.20 -13.52 2.87
CA ARG A 25 -2.38 -14.14 3.48
C ARG A 25 -3.44 -13.13 3.87
N SER A 26 -3.06 -12.00 4.47
CA SER A 26 -4.01 -10.94 4.84
C SER A 26 -4.69 -10.33 3.59
N VAL A 27 -3.92 -10.07 2.54
CA VAL A 27 -4.44 -9.59 1.26
C VAL A 27 -5.37 -10.62 0.60
N GLN A 28 -5.02 -11.91 0.64
CA GLN A 28 -5.90 -12.96 0.11
C GLN A 28 -7.23 -13.01 0.88
N ASN A 29 -7.21 -12.87 2.19
CA ASN A 29 -8.43 -12.79 2.99
C ASN A 29 -9.28 -11.57 2.59
N ALA A 30 -8.67 -10.41 2.38
CA ALA A 30 -9.38 -9.22 1.90
C ALA A 30 -9.98 -9.41 0.50
N ARG A 31 -9.29 -10.14 -0.41
CA ARG A 31 -9.82 -10.49 -1.73
C ARG A 31 -11.05 -11.40 -1.67
N LEU A 32 -11.06 -12.37 -0.76
CA LEU A 32 -12.19 -13.29 -0.56
C LEU A 32 -13.46 -12.59 -0.05
N MET A 33 -13.30 -11.43 0.60
CA MET A 33 -14.42 -10.62 1.09
C MET A 33 -15.03 -9.74 0.01
N LEU A 34 -14.42 -9.60 -1.17
CA LEU A 34 -14.99 -8.79 -2.24
C LEU A 34 -16.31 -9.39 -2.77
N PRO A 35 -17.27 -8.54 -3.15
CA PRO A 35 -18.50 -9.01 -3.81
C PRO A 35 -18.17 -9.83 -5.07
N SER A 36 -18.95 -10.85 -5.37
CA SER A 36 -18.71 -11.81 -6.47
C SER A 36 -18.62 -11.19 -7.87
N HIS A 37 -19.20 -9.99 -8.06
CA HIS A 37 -19.12 -9.24 -9.30
C HIS A 37 -17.85 -8.37 -9.43
N VAL A 38 -17.04 -8.24 -8.37
CA VAL A 38 -15.78 -7.49 -8.35
C VAL A 38 -14.63 -8.44 -8.58
N THR A 39 -13.84 -8.18 -9.60
CA THR A 39 -12.63 -8.97 -9.88
C THR A 39 -11.41 -8.38 -9.18
N SER A 40 -10.39 -9.18 -8.94
CA SER A 40 -9.14 -8.68 -8.36
C SER A 40 -7.93 -9.39 -8.95
N ASP A 41 -6.79 -8.68 -8.97
CA ASP A 41 -5.48 -9.20 -9.35
C ASP A 41 -4.43 -8.79 -8.30
N LEU A 42 -3.43 -9.64 -8.07
CA LEU A 42 -2.36 -9.41 -7.11
C LEU A 42 -1.03 -9.38 -7.86
N ILE A 43 -0.30 -8.28 -7.71
CA ILE A 43 1.03 -8.07 -8.29
C ILE A 43 2.03 -7.87 -7.16
N VAL A 44 2.97 -8.77 -7.03
CA VAL A 44 4.14 -8.63 -6.13
C VAL A 44 5.35 -8.26 -6.96
N VAL A 45 6.07 -7.22 -6.56
CA VAL A 45 7.31 -6.80 -7.22
C VAL A 45 8.48 -7.07 -6.29
N ALA A 46 9.25 -8.13 -6.58
CA ALA A 46 10.50 -8.44 -5.88
C ALA A 46 11.61 -7.54 -6.43
N ASP A 47 11.98 -6.49 -5.68
CA ASP A 47 12.91 -5.46 -6.13
C ASP A 47 14.27 -5.59 -5.46
N GLN A 48 15.30 -6.03 -6.20
CA GLN A 48 16.66 -6.24 -5.71
C GLN A 48 16.74 -7.09 -4.43
N SER A 49 15.85 -8.07 -4.28
CA SER A 49 15.92 -8.99 -3.14
C SER A 49 17.09 -9.94 -3.28
N THR A 50 17.81 -10.15 -2.16
CA THR A 50 18.94 -11.06 -2.05
C THR A 50 18.61 -12.32 -1.25
N ASP A 51 17.43 -12.36 -0.64
CA ASP A 51 16.86 -13.45 0.13
C ASP A 51 15.79 -14.23 -0.67
N ASP A 52 15.04 -15.10 -0.03
CA ASP A 52 13.99 -15.91 -0.65
C ASP A 52 12.67 -15.17 -0.94
N THR A 53 12.66 -13.82 -0.90
CA THR A 53 11.45 -13.00 -1.14
C THR A 53 10.74 -13.38 -2.44
N TYR A 54 11.48 -13.55 -3.54
CA TYR A 54 10.89 -13.93 -4.82
C TYR A 54 10.23 -15.31 -4.74
N GLN A 55 10.92 -16.29 -4.17
CA GLN A 55 10.39 -17.66 -4.05
C GLN A 55 9.14 -17.70 -3.17
N VAL A 56 9.16 -17.00 -2.04
CA VAL A 56 7.99 -16.86 -1.14
C VAL A 56 6.79 -16.26 -1.89
N ALA A 57 7.01 -15.20 -2.67
CA ALA A 57 5.98 -14.59 -3.48
C ALA A 57 5.45 -15.55 -4.55
N TRP A 58 6.36 -16.20 -5.28
CA TRP A 58 6.03 -17.13 -6.36
C TRP A 58 5.16 -18.29 -5.88
N ASP A 59 5.57 -18.94 -4.78
CA ASP A 59 4.86 -20.08 -4.22
C ASP A 59 3.44 -19.70 -3.75
N PHE A 60 3.28 -18.47 -3.26
CA PHE A 60 1.98 -17.99 -2.80
C PHE A 60 1.03 -17.64 -3.94
N VAL A 61 1.52 -16.95 -4.99
CA VAL A 61 0.61 -16.38 -6.01
C VAL A 61 0.19 -17.37 -7.09
N GLN A 62 0.70 -18.61 -7.10
CA GLN A 62 0.45 -19.62 -8.13
C GLN A 62 -1.02 -19.63 -8.60
N GLY A 63 -1.26 -19.18 -9.83
CA GLY A 63 -2.60 -19.11 -10.45
C GLY A 63 -3.48 -17.92 -10.02
N ASN A 64 -3.11 -17.19 -8.97
CA ASN A 64 -3.95 -16.14 -8.38
C ASN A 64 -3.34 -14.73 -8.38
N GLY A 65 -2.19 -14.56 -9.06
CA GLY A 65 -1.48 -13.27 -9.11
C GLY A 65 -0.29 -13.32 -10.06
N THR A 66 0.60 -12.37 -9.93
CA THR A 66 1.84 -12.28 -10.71
C THR A 66 2.99 -11.79 -9.82
N VAL A 67 4.14 -12.44 -9.92
CA VAL A 67 5.40 -11.93 -9.38
C VAL A 67 6.20 -11.31 -10.52
N VAL A 68 6.79 -10.16 -10.26
CA VAL A 68 7.66 -9.44 -11.20
C VAL A 68 8.98 -9.15 -10.50
N GLU A 69 10.09 -9.50 -11.13
CA GLU A 69 11.40 -9.08 -10.66
C GLU A 69 11.73 -7.67 -11.12
N SER A 70 12.41 -6.92 -10.27
CA SER A 70 12.91 -5.57 -10.53
C SER A 70 14.34 -5.43 -10.01
N GLN A 71 15.12 -4.62 -10.70
CA GLN A 71 16.48 -4.24 -10.30
C GLN A 71 16.57 -2.72 -10.05
N ALA A 72 15.44 -2.06 -9.81
CA ALA A 72 15.40 -0.61 -9.67
C ALA A 72 15.98 -0.12 -8.33
N GLY A 73 15.90 -0.93 -7.28
CA GLY A 73 16.37 -0.58 -5.94
C GLY A 73 15.66 0.64 -5.34
N CYS A 74 14.44 0.92 -5.82
CA CYS A 74 13.70 2.14 -5.55
C CYS A 74 12.21 1.81 -5.43
N VAL A 75 11.60 2.11 -4.26
CA VAL A 75 10.22 1.75 -3.96
C VAL A 75 9.22 2.40 -4.94
N GLY A 76 9.45 3.65 -5.34
CA GLY A 76 8.60 4.32 -6.33
C GLY A 76 8.63 3.63 -7.69
N ALA A 77 9.81 3.19 -8.15
CA ALA A 77 9.97 2.44 -9.39
C ALA A 77 9.35 1.04 -9.30
N ALA A 78 9.50 0.34 -8.18
CA ALA A 78 8.87 -0.96 -7.95
C ALA A 78 7.35 -0.86 -7.99
N ARG A 79 6.74 0.14 -7.31
CA ARG A 79 5.30 0.41 -7.38
C ARG A 79 4.84 0.74 -8.80
N ALA A 80 5.61 1.58 -9.53
CA ALA A 80 5.31 1.93 -10.92
C ALA A 80 5.30 0.69 -11.83
N LEU A 81 6.28 -0.20 -11.66
CA LEU A 81 6.35 -1.47 -12.39
C LEU A 81 5.14 -2.36 -12.08
N GLY A 82 4.78 -2.50 -10.80
CA GLY A 82 3.62 -3.27 -10.37
C GLY A 82 2.31 -2.74 -10.95
N VAL A 83 2.09 -1.43 -10.91
CA VAL A 83 0.91 -0.79 -11.52
C VAL A 83 0.90 -1.00 -13.04
N ARG A 84 2.03 -0.80 -13.72
CA ARG A 84 2.13 -1.06 -15.16
C ARG A 84 1.70 -2.50 -15.48
N ARG A 85 2.20 -3.48 -14.74
CA ARG A 85 1.85 -4.88 -14.92
C ARG A 85 0.37 -5.16 -14.66
N ALA A 86 -0.20 -4.57 -13.61
CA ALA A 86 -1.63 -4.67 -13.32
C ALA A 86 -2.48 -4.11 -14.48
N LEU A 87 -2.10 -2.95 -15.02
CA LEU A 87 -2.82 -2.30 -16.12
C LEU A 87 -2.64 -3.02 -17.47
N GLU A 88 -1.54 -3.74 -17.69
CA GLU A 88 -1.36 -4.61 -18.86
C GLU A 88 -2.30 -5.81 -18.80
N ARG A 89 -2.57 -6.36 -17.63
CA ARG A 89 -3.45 -7.50 -17.42
C ARG A 89 -4.93 -7.10 -17.44
N TYR A 90 -5.27 -5.93 -16.91
CA TYR A 90 -6.64 -5.42 -16.89
C TYR A 90 -7.03 -4.79 -18.23
N ARG A 91 -8.06 -5.35 -18.90
CA ARG A 91 -8.53 -4.89 -20.22
C ARG A 91 -9.76 -3.98 -20.17
N GLY A 92 -10.29 -3.72 -18.97
CA GLY A 92 -11.46 -2.87 -18.80
C GLY A 92 -11.17 -1.38 -18.78
N PRO A 93 -12.21 -0.54 -18.57
CA PRO A 93 -12.06 0.91 -18.50
C PRO A 93 -11.24 1.33 -17.28
N ARG A 94 -10.30 2.26 -17.45
CA ARG A 94 -9.39 2.72 -16.38
C ARG A 94 -10.12 3.34 -15.19
N ASN A 95 -11.26 3.98 -15.40
CA ASN A 95 -12.09 4.51 -14.33
C ASN A 95 -12.88 3.40 -13.56
N ARG A 96 -12.72 2.13 -13.92
CA ARG A 96 -13.25 0.96 -13.22
C ARG A 96 -12.14 0.05 -12.68
N CYS A 97 -10.90 0.53 -12.66
CA CYS A 97 -9.78 -0.14 -12.03
C CYS A 97 -9.31 0.70 -10.83
N TRP A 98 -9.23 0.05 -9.67
CA TRP A 98 -8.71 0.63 -8.43
C TRP A 98 -7.38 -0.01 -8.10
N LEU A 99 -6.36 0.81 -7.91
CA LEU A 99 -5.00 0.41 -7.57
C LEU A 99 -4.87 0.50 -6.05
N ALA A 100 -4.90 -0.63 -5.37
CA ALA A 100 -4.73 -0.72 -3.92
C ALA A 100 -3.26 -1.05 -3.62
N ASN A 101 -2.57 -0.19 -2.88
CA ASN A 101 -1.15 -0.35 -2.55
C ASN A 101 -1.01 -0.68 -1.06
N THR A 102 -0.16 -1.67 -0.76
CA THR A 102 0.31 -1.98 0.60
C THR A 102 1.77 -2.42 0.56
N ASP A 103 2.44 -2.50 1.71
CA ASP A 103 3.84 -2.93 1.80
C ASP A 103 3.95 -4.41 2.19
N ALA A 104 5.08 -5.03 1.85
CA ALA A 104 5.31 -6.46 2.04
C ALA A 104 5.39 -6.89 3.52
N ASP A 105 5.62 -5.94 4.43
CA ASP A 105 5.66 -6.13 5.88
C ASP A 105 4.33 -5.76 6.57
N CYS A 106 3.30 -5.40 5.80
CA CYS A 106 2.00 -5.02 6.32
C CYS A 106 1.06 -6.21 6.52
N HIS A 107 0.08 -6.00 7.40
CA HIS A 107 -1.09 -6.85 7.57
C HIS A 107 -2.35 -6.01 7.37
N VAL A 108 -3.12 -6.31 6.33
CA VAL A 108 -4.36 -5.59 6.02
C VAL A 108 -5.57 -6.28 6.68
N PRO A 109 -6.58 -5.55 7.16
CA PRO A 109 -7.81 -6.15 7.67
C PRO A 109 -8.61 -6.83 6.55
N ALA A 110 -9.44 -7.81 6.88
CA ALA A 110 -10.24 -8.55 5.91
C ALA A 110 -11.19 -7.63 5.10
N THR A 111 -11.62 -6.51 5.66
CA THR A 111 -12.48 -5.53 5.01
C THR A 111 -11.73 -4.53 4.12
N TRP A 112 -10.41 -4.52 4.14
CA TRP A 112 -9.57 -3.48 3.52
C TRP A 112 -9.94 -3.13 2.07
N LEU A 113 -10.17 -4.15 1.23
CA LEU A 113 -10.56 -3.93 -0.17
C LEU A 113 -12.03 -3.52 -0.31
N GLN A 114 -12.91 -4.02 0.55
CA GLN A 114 -14.33 -3.61 0.57
C GLN A 114 -14.46 -2.15 0.96
N ASP A 115 -13.71 -1.71 1.97
CA ASP A 115 -13.75 -0.32 2.46
C ASP A 115 -13.23 0.65 1.38
N GLN A 116 -12.14 0.31 0.69
CA GLN A 116 -11.66 1.10 -0.44
C GLN A 116 -12.65 1.10 -1.62
N LEU A 117 -13.29 -0.04 -1.91
CA LEU A 117 -14.32 -0.16 -2.93
C LEU A 117 -15.54 0.74 -2.62
N ALA A 118 -15.93 0.86 -1.35
CA ALA A 118 -17.01 1.75 -0.93
C ALA A 118 -16.70 3.21 -1.29
N PHE A 119 -15.47 3.68 -1.04
CA PHE A 119 -15.03 5.01 -1.48
C PHE A 119 -15.01 5.15 -3.00
N ALA A 120 -14.52 4.16 -3.73
CA ALA A 120 -14.52 4.17 -5.19
C ALA A 120 -15.95 4.28 -5.75
N ASN A 121 -16.92 3.55 -5.17
CA ASN A 121 -18.33 3.59 -5.57
C ASN A 121 -19.01 4.94 -5.29
N THR A 122 -18.54 5.70 -4.28
CA THR A 122 -19.03 7.06 -3.99
C THR A 122 -18.31 8.16 -4.78
N GLY A 123 -17.50 7.72 -5.79
CA GLY A 123 -16.86 8.61 -6.75
C GLY A 123 -15.54 9.22 -6.30
N TYR A 124 -14.95 8.73 -5.20
CA TYR A 124 -13.57 9.09 -4.86
C TYR A 124 -12.60 8.52 -5.90
N SER A 125 -11.56 9.29 -6.17
CA SER A 125 -10.48 8.92 -7.08
C SER A 125 -9.24 8.46 -6.32
N ALA A 126 -9.12 8.81 -5.03
CA ALA A 126 -8.03 8.35 -4.19
C ALA A 126 -8.43 8.33 -2.72
N THR A 127 -7.84 7.38 -1.97
CA THR A 127 -7.94 7.25 -0.52
C THR A 127 -6.55 7.11 0.08
N ALA A 128 -6.28 7.80 1.19
CA ALA A 128 -5.14 7.54 2.05
C ALA A 128 -5.65 7.05 3.40
N GLY A 129 -5.19 5.88 3.83
CA GLY A 129 -5.46 5.35 5.16
C GLY A 129 -4.29 5.59 6.11
N ILE A 130 -4.51 5.26 7.37
CA ILE A 130 -3.49 5.27 8.41
C ILE A 130 -2.73 3.95 8.47
N VAL A 131 -1.59 3.97 9.16
CA VAL A 131 -0.87 2.77 9.60
C VAL A 131 -0.82 2.73 11.11
N ASP A 132 -0.92 1.53 11.69
CA ASP A 132 -0.59 1.26 13.09
C ASP A 132 0.55 0.23 13.12
N VAL A 133 1.19 0.09 14.26
CA VAL A 133 2.37 -0.75 14.44
C VAL A 133 1.98 -2.07 15.09
N ASP A 134 2.40 -3.18 14.51
CA ASP A 134 2.08 -4.52 15.01
C ASP A 134 2.81 -4.88 16.32
N SER A 135 4.02 -4.34 16.53
CA SER A 135 4.82 -4.57 17.72
C SER A 135 5.86 -3.48 17.92
N PHE A 136 6.04 -3.05 19.16
CA PHE A 136 7.12 -2.15 19.56
C PHE A 136 8.26 -2.89 20.31
N ALA A 137 8.34 -4.22 20.19
CA ALA A 137 9.28 -5.03 20.97
C ALA A 137 10.77 -4.69 20.72
N GLU A 138 11.09 -4.14 19.54
CA GLU A 138 12.46 -3.70 19.22
C GLU A 138 12.80 -2.29 19.71
N HIS A 139 11.81 -1.57 20.27
CA HIS A 139 11.93 -0.17 20.68
C HIS A 139 11.88 -0.01 22.19
N GLU A 140 12.30 1.17 22.66
CA GLU A 140 12.14 1.55 24.05
C GLU A 140 10.65 1.61 24.44
N PRO A 141 10.27 1.27 25.69
CA PRO A 141 8.87 1.16 26.12
C PRO A 141 8.02 2.41 25.85
N PHE A 142 8.62 3.59 25.88
CA PHE A 142 7.92 4.86 25.66
C PHE A 142 7.65 5.19 24.17
N VAL A 143 8.24 4.45 23.24
CA VAL A 143 8.10 4.75 21.78
C VAL A 143 6.66 4.58 21.31
N SER A 144 5.95 3.58 21.84
CA SER A 144 4.54 3.37 21.50
C SER A 144 3.66 4.58 21.85
N ASP A 145 3.88 5.16 23.04
CA ASP A 145 3.11 6.32 23.48
C ASP A 145 3.47 7.57 22.69
N ARG A 146 4.78 7.78 22.43
CA ARG A 146 5.25 8.88 21.57
C ARG A 146 4.66 8.79 20.16
N PHE A 147 4.67 7.62 19.57
CA PHE A 147 4.07 7.38 18.24
C PHE A 147 2.59 7.76 18.23
N ARG A 148 1.81 7.24 19.19
CA ARG A 148 0.37 7.52 19.28
C ARG A 148 0.05 9.00 19.53
N LEU A 149 0.83 9.68 20.38
CA LEU A 149 0.66 11.10 20.65
C LEU A 149 1.00 11.98 19.45
N ALA A 150 2.01 11.59 18.66
CA ALA A 150 2.43 12.33 17.47
C ALA A 150 1.55 12.04 16.24
N TYR A 151 0.78 10.94 16.27
CA TYR A 151 -0.03 10.51 15.12
C TYR A 151 -1.37 11.24 15.10
N LEU A 152 -1.43 12.32 14.31
CA LEU A 152 -2.58 13.22 14.29
C LEU A 152 -3.76 12.59 13.54
N ILE A 153 -4.90 12.46 14.24
CA ILE A 153 -6.21 12.16 13.67
C ILE A 153 -7.18 13.25 14.14
N HIS A 154 -7.87 13.87 13.20
CA HIS A 154 -8.87 14.91 13.49
C HIS A 154 -10.17 14.29 14.02
N ALA A 155 -11.00 15.10 14.69
CA ALA A 155 -12.25 14.66 15.29
C ALA A 155 -13.27 14.09 14.26
N ASP A 156 -13.17 14.49 12.99
CA ASP A 156 -13.98 13.97 11.88
C ASP A 156 -13.42 12.70 11.27
N GLY A 157 -12.32 12.14 11.83
CA GLY A 157 -11.65 10.95 11.34
C GLY A 157 -10.72 11.19 10.15
N THR A 158 -10.53 12.44 9.69
CA THR A 158 -9.52 12.76 8.68
C THR A 158 -8.12 12.88 9.28
N HIS A 159 -7.08 12.86 8.46
CA HIS A 159 -5.69 12.96 8.90
C HIS A 159 -4.77 13.52 7.80
N PRO A 160 -3.60 14.09 8.15
CA PRO A 160 -2.65 14.61 7.17
C PRO A 160 -1.67 13.55 6.62
N HIS A 161 -1.68 12.34 7.19
CA HIS A 161 -0.71 11.30 6.84
C HIS A 161 -0.97 10.71 5.45
N VAL A 162 0.09 10.35 4.77
CA VAL A 162 0.06 9.61 3.50
C VAL A 162 1.08 8.48 3.62
N HIS A 163 0.62 7.25 3.38
CA HIS A 163 1.48 6.07 3.44
C HIS A 163 1.25 5.22 2.20
N GLY A 164 2.32 4.92 1.46
CA GLY A 164 2.28 3.99 0.35
C GLY A 164 1.77 2.60 0.76
N ALA A 165 1.93 2.26 2.04
CA ALA A 165 1.42 1.06 2.68
C ALA A 165 -0.13 0.98 2.74
N ASN A 166 -0.84 2.12 2.57
CA ASN A 166 -2.30 2.17 2.64
C ASN A 166 -2.88 3.26 1.72
N LEU A 167 -2.55 3.16 0.44
CA LEU A 167 -2.95 4.13 -0.57
C LEU A 167 -3.77 3.46 -1.68
N GLY A 168 -4.99 3.93 -1.87
CA GLY A 168 -5.86 3.51 -2.97
C GLY A 168 -6.02 4.61 -4.02
N VAL A 169 -5.90 4.28 -5.31
CA VAL A 169 -6.05 5.28 -6.39
C VAL A 169 -6.76 4.65 -7.58
N ARG A 170 -7.76 5.34 -8.13
CA ARG A 170 -8.41 4.92 -9.37
C ARG A 170 -7.43 5.10 -10.56
N ALA A 171 -7.34 4.10 -11.43
CA ALA A 171 -6.28 4.00 -12.42
C ALA A 171 -6.26 5.17 -13.43
N ASP A 172 -7.42 5.74 -13.80
CA ASP A 172 -7.46 6.94 -14.65
C ASP A 172 -6.87 8.16 -13.94
N ALA A 173 -7.19 8.38 -12.65
CA ALA A 173 -6.62 9.46 -11.84
C ALA A 173 -5.10 9.27 -11.63
N TYR A 174 -4.65 8.03 -11.39
CA TYR A 174 -3.24 7.68 -11.30
C TYR A 174 -2.47 8.07 -12.58
N LEU A 175 -3.01 7.71 -13.75
CA LEU A 175 -2.39 8.02 -15.04
C LEU A 175 -2.37 9.53 -15.32
N GLN A 176 -3.47 10.24 -15.02
CA GLN A 176 -3.55 11.69 -15.17
C GLN A 176 -2.58 12.44 -14.25
N ALA A 177 -2.37 11.92 -13.04
CA ALA A 177 -1.39 12.46 -12.11
C ALA A 177 0.07 12.13 -12.49
N GLY A 178 0.32 11.34 -13.55
CA GLY A 178 1.65 10.94 -13.99
C GLY A 178 2.26 9.78 -13.24
N GLY A 179 1.47 9.03 -12.45
CA GLY A 179 1.87 7.80 -11.78
C GLY A 179 2.95 7.94 -10.70
N TRP A 180 3.43 6.82 -10.18
CA TRP A 180 4.55 6.77 -9.25
C TRP A 180 5.84 7.28 -9.90
N GLN A 181 6.56 8.15 -9.22
CA GLN A 181 7.87 8.63 -9.66
C GLN A 181 8.99 7.74 -9.07
N ASN A 182 10.15 7.73 -9.73
CA ASN A 182 11.32 6.98 -9.29
C ASN A 182 11.99 7.68 -8.09
N LEU A 183 11.32 7.64 -6.94
CA LEU A 183 11.79 8.21 -5.69
C LEU A 183 12.09 7.10 -4.70
N TYR A 184 13.21 7.24 -3.98
CA TYR A 184 13.62 6.30 -2.94
C TYR A 184 12.80 6.43 -1.65
N THR A 185 12.16 7.59 -1.46
CA THR A 185 11.31 7.91 -0.32
C THR A 185 10.32 9.02 -0.69
N ALA A 186 9.22 9.14 0.06
CA ALA A 186 8.16 10.14 -0.13
C ALA A 186 7.48 10.11 -1.52
N GLU A 187 7.54 8.99 -2.23
CA GLU A 187 6.86 8.76 -3.50
C GLU A 187 5.34 8.83 -3.34
N ASP A 188 4.82 8.43 -2.18
CA ASP A 188 3.43 8.49 -1.78
C ASP A 188 2.95 9.94 -1.57
N HIS A 189 3.70 10.74 -0.83
CA HIS A 189 3.45 12.16 -0.67
C HIS A 189 3.52 12.93 -1.99
N ASP A 190 4.44 12.55 -2.88
CA ASP A 190 4.55 13.16 -4.19
C ASP A 190 3.32 12.85 -5.05
N LEU A 191 2.92 11.57 -5.15
CA LEU A 191 1.71 11.16 -5.89
C LEU A 191 0.45 11.84 -5.31
N TRP A 192 0.32 11.85 -3.97
CA TRP A 192 -0.82 12.47 -3.29
C TRP A 192 -0.94 13.95 -3.61
N ARG A 193 0.16 14.71 -3.53
CA ARG A 193 0.20 16.14 -3.91
C ARG A 193 -0.20 16.37 -5.37
N ARG A 194 0.21 15.48 -6.30
CA ARG A 194 -0.19 15.59 -7.71
C ARG A 194 -1.67 15.29 -7.92
N LEU A 195 -2.24 14.33 -7.21
CA LEU A 195 -3.69 14.07 -7.21
C LEU A 195 -4.48 15.28 -6.68
N GLN A 196 -4.03 15.90 -5.60
CA GLN A 196 -4.63 17.12 -5.05
C GLN A 196 -4.59 18.29 -6.04
N ARG A 197 -3.42 18.55 -6.65
CA ARG A 197 -3.27 19.61 -7.68
C ARG A 197 -4.14 19.35 -8.90
N GLY A 198 -4.30 18.10 -9.30
CA GLY A 198 -5.20 17.67 -10.37
C GLY A 198 -6.68 17.76 -10.03
N ARG A 199 -7.03 18.21 -8.80
CA ARG A 199 -8.41 18.32 -8.28
C ARG A 199 -9.18 17.00 -8.32
N HIS A 200 -8.49 15.87 -8.23
CA HIS A 200 -9.13 14.57 -8.09
C HIS A 200 -9.85 14.49 -6.74
N LYS A 201 -11.06 13.96 -6.73
CA LYS A 201 -11.80 13.75 -5.47
C LYS A 201 -11.05 12.72 -4.62
N HIS A 202 -10.50 13.14 -3.50
CA HIS A 202 -9.67 12.33 -2.62
C HIS A 202 -10.10 12.48 -1.17
N ILE A 203 -9.74 11.51 -0.33
CA ILE A 203 -10.00 11.54 1.11
C ILE A 203 -8.88 10.82 1.87
N SER A 204 -8.51 11.36 3.03
CA SER A 204 -7.69 10.67 4.01
C SER A 204 -8.53 10.33 5.24
N VAL A 205 -8.61 9.03 5.59
CA VAL A 205 -9.54 8.55 6.63
C VAL A 205 -8.89 7.50 7.53
N ALA A 206 -9.04 7.69 8.84
CA ALA A 206 -8.51 6.79 9.85
C ALA A 206 -9.25 5.44 9.92
N SER A 207 -10.46 5.34 9.36
CA SER A 207 -11.18 4.06 9.26
C SER A 207 -10.48 3.04 8.33
N LEU A 208 -9.65 3.51 7.40
CA LEU A 208 -8.74 2.65 6.64
C LEU A 208 -7.44 2.54 7.43
N CYS A 209 -7.25 1.44 8.17
CA CYS A 209 -6.05 1.19 8.96
C CYS A 209 -5.40 -0.13 8.56
N VAL A 210 -4.09 -0.14 8.37
CA VAL A 210 -3.29 -1.35 8.19
C VAL A 210 -2.23 -1.43 9.29
N LEU A 211 -1.83 -2.65 9.68
CA LEU A 211 -0.72 -2.85 10.59
C LEU A 211 0.57 -2.96 9.78
N THR A 212 1.59 -2.21 10.12
CA THR A 212 2.94 -2.34 9.56
C THR A 212 3.91 -2.89 10.59
N SER A 213 5.04 -3.41 10.14
CA SER A 213 6.09 -3.91 11.02
C SER A 213 6.70 -2.78 11.85
N GLY A 214 6.81 -3.02 13.17
CA GLY A 214 7.52 -2.13 14.09
C GLY A 214 9.02 -2.39 14.16
N ARG A 215 9.62 -2.99 13.14
CA ARG A 215 11.08 -3.21 13.09
C ARG A 215 11.86 -1.90 13.17
N LYS A 216 13.03 -1.94 13.82
CA LYS A 216 13.90 -0.78 14.00
C LYS A 216 14.70 -0.43 12.73
N ALA A 217 15.04 -1.44 11.93
CA ALA A 217 15.80 -1.31 10.69
C ALA A 217 14.88 -1.51 9.47
N GLY A 218 14.60 -0.45 8.73
CA GLY A 218 13.79 -0.48 7.51
C GLY A 218 14.60 -0.77 6.24
N ARG A 219 13.92 -1.16 5.16
CA ARG A 219 14.51 -1.39 3.84
C ARG A 219 14.60 -0.09 3.01
N ALA A 220 13.74 0.89 3.30
CA ALA A 220 13.75 2.20 2.64
C ALA A 220 14.50 3.24 3.48
N PRO A 221 15.44 3.98 2.91
CA PRO A 221 16.06 5.11 3.59
C PRO A 221 15.01 6.15 3.98
N LEU A 222 15.03 6.64 5.22
CA LEU A 222 14.05 7.61 5.76
C LEU A 222 12.58 7.13 5.70
N GLY A 223 12.35 5.83 5.61
CA GLY A 223 11.01 5.22 5.66
C GLY A 223 10.42 5.19 7.08
N PHE A 224 9.26 4.54 7.22
CA PHE A 224 8.51 4.48 8.47
C PHE A 224 9.31 3.93 9.66
N ALA A 225 10.14 2.89 9.46
CA ALA A 225 11.04 2.36 10.49
C ALA A 225 12.03 3.42 11.00
N GLY A 226 12.53 4.29 10.12
CA GLY A 226 13.38 5.42 10.50
C GLY A 226 12.65 6.44 11.40
N THR A 227 11.36 6.69 11.12
CA THR A 227 10.51 7.53 11.95
C THR A 227 10.34 6.93 13.36
N LEU A 228 10.05 5.61 13.45
CA LEU A 228 9.96 4.93 14.74
C LEU A 228 11.30 4.92 15.48
N ALA A 229 12.41 4.68 14.77
CA ALA A 229 13.74 4.70 15.35
C ALA A 229 14.12 6.07 15.93
N ALA A 230 13.68 7.16 15.31
CA ALA A 230 13.92 8.53 15.82
C ALA A 230 13.25 8.78 17.19
N TYR A 231 12.14 8.12 17.48
CA TYR A 231 11.49 8.21 18.79
C TYR A 231 12.30 7.57 19.93
N ASN A 232 13.25 6.66 19.65
CA ASN A 232 14.12 6.08 20.67
C ASN A 232 15.17 7.08 21.20
N GLY A 233 15.62 8.01 20.36
CA GLY A 233 16.71 8.93 20.69
C GLY A 233 16.29 10.30 21.22
N ALA A 234 14.99 10.65 21.21
CA ALA A 234 14.49 11.93 21.69
C ALA A 234 14.23 11.85 23.21
N ALA A 235 15.27 12.08 24.03
CA ALA A 235 15.13 12.33 25.46
C ALA A 235 14.84 13.83 25.69
#